data_9ba4811074454266b62c38e2ed2d7cae
#
_entry.id   9ba4811074454266b62c38e2ed2d7cae
#
_cell.length_a   1.000
_cell.length_b   1.000
_cell.length_c   1.000
_cell.angle_alpha   90.00
_cell.angle_beta   90.00
_cell.angle_gamma   90.00
#
_symmetry.space_group_name_H-M   'P 1'
#
loop_
_entity.id
_entity.type
_entity.pdbx_description
1 polymer ?
#
loop_
_entity_poly.entity_id
_entity_poly.type
_entity_poly.pdbx_seq_one_letter_code
_entity_poly.pdbx_strand_id
1 'polypeptide(L)'
;MSSTPYDDVFRTLLTDCTELMIPVVNEIFHTDYTGNEKIRLLQNEHFIQMPDGSKQERITDSSFEIISDNTCNIKCKKRYHIECQSFEDGSMVVRMFEYDTQIALENRELTPDTLTVSFPDSAIISL
;
A
#
# COMPACT_ATOMS: atom_id res chain seq x y z
N MET A 1 7.32 -7.72 -17.57
CA MET A 1 8.11 -6.73 -16.82
C MET A 1 9.12 -7.46 -15.95
N SER A 2 10.38 -7.12 -16.10
CA SER A 2 11.43 -7.75 -15.31
C SER A 2 11.46 -7.12 -13.91
N SER A 3 11.49 -7.95 -12.88
CA SER A 3 11.73 -7.49 -11.52
C SER A 3 13.24 -7.38 -11.28
N THR A 4 13.62 -6.46 -10.40
CA THR A 4 15.01 -6.37 -9.93
C THR A 4 15.21 -7.29 -8.73
N PRO A 5 16.46 -7.65 -8.39
CA PRO A 5 16.72 -8.39 -7.15
C PRO A 5 16.18 -7.68 -5.90
N TYR A 6 16.19 -6.36 -5.89
CA TYR A 6 15.67 -5.58 -4.76
C TYR A 6 14.16 -5.73 -4.63
N ASP A 7 13.44 -5.73 -5.75
CA ASP A 7 12.00 -5.95 -5.75
C ASP A 7 11.66 -7.32 -5.21
N ASP A 8 12.43 -8.34 -5.59
CA ASP A 8 12.21 -9.71 -5.13
C ASP A 8 12.47 -9.85 -3.62
N VAL A 9 13.52 -9.21 -3.12
CA VAL A 9 13.83 -9.23 -1.67
C VAL A 9 12.72 -8.53 -0.89
N PHE A 10 12.28 -7.37 -1.34
CA PHE A 10 11.22 -6.63 -0.66
C PHE A 10 9.92 -7.43 -0.66
N ARG A 11 9.57 -8.03 -1.79
CA ARG A 11 8.38 -8.87 -1.89
C ARG A 11 8.46 -10.08 -0.97
N THR A 12 9.62 -10.70 -0.85
CA THR A 12 9.85 -11.82 0.06
C THR A 12 9.68 -11.38 1.52
N LEU A 13 10.23 -10.24 1.90
CA LEU A 13 10.03 -9.69 3.24
C LEU A 13 8.55 -9.48 3.53
N LEU A 14 7.82 -8.95 2.56
CA LEU A 14 6.40 -8.64 2.74
C LEU A 14 5.56 -9.90 2.88
N THR A 15 5.88 -10.97 2.15
CA THR A 15 5.05 -12.18 2.12
C THR A 15 5.47 -13.21 3.16
N ASP A 16 6.77 -13.39 3.37
CA ASP A 16 7.30 -14.47 4.21
C ASP A 16 7.75 -14.01 5.59
N CYS A 17 8.05 -12.72 5.72
CA CYS A 17 8.57 -12.14 6.96
C CYS A 17 7.81 -10.86 7.29
N THR A 18 6.48 -10.94 7.32
CA THR A 18 5.62 -9.76 7.49
C THR A 18 5.91 -9.00 8.77
N GLU A 19 6.31 -9.69 9.83
CA GLU A 19 6.63 -9.04 11.11
C GLU A 19 7.81 -8.07 10.99
N LEU A 20 8.68 -8.25 10.01
CA LEU A 20 9.79 -7.34 9.78
C LEU A 20 9.36 -6.04 9.10
N MET A 21 8.14 -5.99 8.59
CA MET A 21 7.63 -4.78 7.97
C MET A 21 7.31 -3.68 8.98
N ILE A 22 7.03 -4.04 10.23
CA ILE A 22 6.67 -3.04 11.24
C ILE A 22 7.83 -2.08 11.52
N PRO A 23 9.07 -2.55 11.75
CA PRO A 23 10.19 -1.61 11.87
C PRO A 23 10.41 -0.74 10.63
N VAL A 24 10.17 -1.29 9.43
CA VAL A 24 10.29 -0.53 8.19
C VAL A 24 9.24 0.58 8.13
N VAL A 25 8.00 0.27 8.48
CA VAL A 25 6.92 1.26 8.54
C VAL A 25 7.24 2.36 9.55
N ASN A 26 7.71 1.98 10.72
CA ASN A 26 8.08 2.95 11.76
C ASN A 26 9.15 3.92 11.25
N GLU A 27 10.13 3.42 10.52
CA GLU A 27 11.21 4.24 9.99
C GLU A 27 10.72 5.18 8.88
N ILE A 28 9.92 4.66 7.97
CA ILE A 28 9.46 5.42 6.79
C ILE A 28 8.41 6.47 7.18
N PHE A 29 7.43 6.07 7.98
CA PHE A 29 6.26 6.90 8.28
C PHE A 29 6.31 7.55 9.66
N HIS A 30 7.42 7.37 10.40
CA HIS A 30 7.61 7.92 11.75
C HIS A 30 6.49 7.49 12.71
N THR A 31 6.13 6.22 12.65
CA THR A 31 5.12 5.62 13.51
C THR A 31 5.77 4.92 14.70
N ASP A 32 4.95 4.54 15.68
CA ASP A 32 5.42 3.96 16.95
C ASP A 32 4.81 2.58 17.21
N TYR A 33 4.66 1.77 16.19
CA TYR A 33 4.17 0.41 16.38
C TYR A 33 5.13 -0.41 17.24
N THR A 34 4.55 -1.28 18.08
CA THR A 34 5.34 -2.05 19.06
C THR A 34 6.06 -3.25 18.45
N GLY A 35 5.57 -3.75 17.33
CA GLY A 35 6.03 -4.98 16.69
C GLY A 35 5.11 -6.17 16.91
N ASN A 36 4.10 -6.03 17.74
CA ASN A 36 3.13 -7.08 18.03
C ASN A 36 1.84 -6.96 17.25
N GLU A 37 1.70 -5.92 16.46
CA GLU A 37 0.53 -5.70 15.62
C GLU A 37 0.45 -6.75 14.52
N LYS A 38 -0.76 -6.99 14.05
CA LYS A 38 -0.99 -7.92 12.95
C LYS A 38 -0.89 -7.19 11.62
N ILE A 39 -0.29 -7.84 10.65
CA ILE A 39 -0.21 -7.34 9.28
C ILE A 39 -1.07 -8.24 8.40
N ARG A 40 -1.91 -7.60 7.62
CA ARG A 40 -2.73 -8.28 6.62
C ARG A 40 -2.37 -7.75 5.25
N LEU A 41 -1.92 -8.63 4.38
CA LEU A 41 -1.66 -8.27 2.99
C LEU A 41 -2.99 -8.04 2.28
N LEU A 42 -3.05 -6.97 1.51
CA LEU A 42 -4.24 -6.65 0.73
C LEU A 42 -4.11 -7.24 -0.67
N GLN A 43 -5.24 -7.52 -1.29
CA GLN A 43 -5.24 -7.97 -2.68
C GLN A 43 -4.76 -6.82 -3.55
N ASN A 44 -3.78 -7.12 -4.40
CA ASN A 44 -2.98 -6.10 -5.05
C ASN A 44 -3.28 -5.93 -6.54
N GLU A 45 -4.35 -6.56 -7.05
CA GLU A 45 -4.69 -6.45 -8.44
C GLU A 45 -5.76 -5.39 -8.66
N HIS A 46 -5.46 -4.44 -9.52
CA HIS A 46 -6.38 -3.36 -9.88
C HIS A 46 -6.41 -3.23 -11.39
N PHE A 47 -7.57 -2.92 -11.94
CA PHE A 47 -7.73 -2.70 -13.36
C PHE A 47 -8.03 -1.22 -13.61
N ILE A 48 -7.22 -0.60 -14.43
CA ILE A 48 -7.35 0.81 -14.82
C ILE A 48 -7.77 0.85 -16.28
N GLN A 49 -8.88 1.54 -16.55
CA GLN A 49 -9.34 1.72 -17.93
C GLN A 49 -8.47 2.76 -18.63
N MET A 50 -7.89 2.36 -19.75
CA MET A 50 -7.04 3.24 -20.54
C MET A 50 -7.89 4.14 -21.45
N PRO A 51 -7.34 5.30 -21.93
CA PRO A 51 -8.09 6.20 -22.80
C PRO A 51 -8.56 5.57 -24.10
N ASP A 52 -7.92 4.52 -24.57
CA ASP A 52 -8.33 3.79 -25.78
C ASP A 52 -9.46 2.78 -25.54
N GLY A 53 -9.99 2.73 -24.31
CA GLY A 53 -11.05 1.80 -23.95
C GLY A 53 -10.56 0.43 -23.44
N SER A 54 -9.27 0.14 -23.55
CA SER A 54 -8.72 -1.10 -22.99
C SER A 54 -8.59 -0.99 -21.47
N LYS A 55 -8.46 -2.13 -20.82
CA LYS A 55 -8.18 -2.20 -19.38
C LYS A 55 -6.76 -2.66 -19.17
N GLN A 56 -6.04 -1.96 -18.33
CA GLN A 56 -4.70 -2.36 -17.93
C GLN A 56 -4.75 -2.87 -16.51
N GLU A 57 -4.26 -4.10 -16.30
CA GLU A 57 -4.08 -4.64 -14.97
C GLU A 57 -2.92 -3.94 -14.30
N ARG A 58 -3.14 -3.49 -13.07
CA ARG A 58 -2.10 -2.93 -12.21
C ARG A 58 -1.94 -3.85 -11.02
N ILE A 59 -0.71 -4.24 -10.76
CA ILE A 59 -0.34 -5.07 -9.62
C ILE A 59 0.44 -4.21 -8.65
N THR A 60 -0.12 -4.02 -7.45
CA THR A 60 0.57 -3.36 -6.35
C THR A 60 1.08 -4.43 -5.41
N ASP A 61 2.38 -4.67 -5.40
CA ASP A 61 2.98 -5.76 -4.66
C ASP A 61 3.14 -5.47 -3.16
N SER A 62 2.75 -4.29 -2.71
CA SER A 62 3.18 -3.80 -1.40
C SER A 62 2.08 -3.04 -0.65
N SER A 63 0.81 -3.41 -0.85
CA SER A 63 -0.28 -2.85 -0.06
C SER A 63 -0.61 -3.78 1.09
N PHE A 64 -0.69 -3.23 2.29
CA PHE A 64 -0.98 -4.01 3.49
C PHE A 64 -1.68 -3.14 4.51
N GLU A 65 -2.22 -3.79 5.52
CA GLU A 65 -2.94 -3.16 6.60
C GLU A 65 -2.31 -3.58 7.91
N ILE A 66 -2.05 -2.63 8.79
CA ILE A 66 -1.59 -2.90 10.15
C ILE A 66 -2.78 -2.77 11.08
N ILE A 67 -3.03 -3.80 11.86
CA ILE A 67 -4.14 -3.87 12.80
C ILE A 67 -3.57 -3.81 14.20
N SER A 68 -3.94 -2.77 14.94
CA SER A 68 -3.52 -2.60 16.33
C SER A 68 -4.73 -2.51 17.25
N ASP A 69 -4.55 -2.99 18.49
CA ASP A 69 -5.54 -2.83 19.54
C ASP A 69 -5.10 -1.67 20.43
N ASN A 70 -6.03 -0.77 20.74
CA ASN A 70 -5.76 0.26 21.72
C ASN A 70 -6.19 -0.19 23.12
N THR A 71 -5.96 0.67 24.11
CA THR A 71 -6.28 0.38 25.52
C THR A 71 -7.77 0.15 25.78
N CYS A 72 -8.64 0.54 24.85
CA CYS A 72 -10.09 0.36 24.94
C CYS A 72 -10.58 -0.84 24.16
N ASN A 73 -9.69 -1.73 23.72
CA ASN A 73 -9.98 -2.90 22.86
C ASN A 73 -10.64 -2.52 21.53
N ILE A 74 -10.43 -1.31 21.06
CA ILE A 74 -10.88 -0.87 19.74
C ILE A 74 -9.76 -1.20 18.76
N LYS A 75 -10.09 -2.00 17.74
CA LYS A 75 -9.12 -2.31 16.68
C LYS A 75 -8.98 -1.11 15.76
N CYS A 76 -7.76 -0.66 15.61
CA CYS A 76 -7.40 0.37 14.64
C CYS A 76 -6.75 -0.31 13.44
N LYS A 77 -7.25 0.00 12.25
CA LYS A 77 -6.71 -0.50 11.00
C LYS A 77 -6.19 0.66 10.20
N LYS A 78 -4.95 0.55 9.75
CA LYS A 78 -4.35 1.56 8.90
C LYS A 78 -3.70 0.91 7.69
N ARG A 79 -3.92 1.49 6.52
CA ARG A 79 -3.40 0.98 5.26
C ARG A 79 -2.15 1.69 4.87
N TYR A 80 -1.23 0.91 4.31
CA TYR A 80 0.05 1.39 3.83
C TYR A 80 0.30 0.85 2.43
N HIS A 81 1.00 1.65 1.64
CA HIS A 81 1.42 1.25 0.29
C HIS A 81 2.86 1.67 0.11
N ILE A 82 3.75 0.71 -0.09
CA ILE A 82 5.18 0.96 -0.26
C ILE A 82 5.62 0.33 -1.57
N GLU A 83 6.27 1.12 -2.42
CA GLU A 83 6.86 0.66 -3.66
C GLU A 83 8.36 0.86 -3.63
N CYS A 84 9.11 -0.09 -4.21
CA CYS A 84 10.55 0.00 -4.34
C CYS A 84 10.91 0.25 -5.80
N GLN A 85 11.86 1.14 -6.03
CA GLN A 85 12.41 1.34 -7.36
C GLN A 85 13.93 1.34 -7.29
N SER A 86 14.56 0.72 -8.28
CA SER A 86 16.02 0.65 -8.36
C SER A 86 16.64 1.80 -9.15
N PHE A 87 15.81 2.61 -9.81
CA PHE A 87 16.24 3.82 -10.53
C PHE A 87 15.08 4.81 -10.50
N GLU A 88 15.40 6.09 -10.66
CA GLU A 88 14.38 7.13 -10.65
C GLU A 88 13.50 7.01 -11.89
N ASP A 89 12.20 7.00 -11.63
CA ASP A 89 11.18 6.96 -12.67
C ASP A 89 10.01 7.82 -12.22
N GLY A 90 9.87 8.99 -12.83
CA GLY A 90 8.78 9.92 -12.49
C GLY A 90 7.39 9.34 -12.68
N SER A 91 7.25 8.31 -13.52
CA SER A 91 5.96 7.66 -13.71
C SER A 91 5.52 6.86 -12.49
N MET A 92 6.46 6.49 -11.60
CA MET A 92 6.12 5.76 -10.37
C MET A 92 5.22 6.59 -9.46
N VAL A 93 5.47 7.89 -9.36
CA VAL A 93 4.65 8.79 -8.55
C VAL A 93 3.22 8.82 -9.08
N VAL A 94 3.06 8.90 -10.40
CA VAL A 94 1.74 8.90 -11.04
C VAL A 94 1.03 7.58 -10.81
N ARG A 95 1.73 6.47 -10.98
CA ARG A 95 1.16 5.14 -10.75
C ARG A 95 0.74 4.96 -9.29
N MET A 96 1.56 5.45 -8.36
CA MET A 96 1.24 5.39 -6.93
C MET A 96 -0.07 6.14 -6.65
N PHE A 97 -0.24 7.32 -7.23
CA PHE A 97 -1.46 8.08 -7.08
C PHE A 97 -2.67 7.35 -7.66
N GLU A 98 -2.51 6.74 -8.82
CA GLU A 98 -3.59 5.96 -9.44
C GLU A 98 -4.03 4.79 -8.57
N TYR A 99 -3.06 4.03 -8.03
CA TYR A 99 -3.35 2.91 -7.13
C TYR A 99 -4.04 3.37 -5.86
N ASP A 100 -3.52 4.43 -5.25
CA ASP A 100 -4.04 4.91 -3.98
C ASP A 100 -5.47 5.46 -4.14
N THR A 101 -5.73 6.11 -5.26
CA THR A 101 -7.08 6.59 -5.59
C THR A 101 -8.04 5.41 -5.73
N GLN A 102 -7.61 4.35 -6.40
CA GLN A 102 -8.45 3.18 -6.58
C GLN A 102 -8.73 2.48 -5.24
N ILE A 103 -7.72 2.34 -4.40
CA ILE A 103 -7.88 1.77 -3.06
C ILE A 103 -8.87 2.61 -2.24
N ALA A 104 -8.72 3.93 -2.30
CA ALA A 104 -9.60 4.85 -1.58
C ALA A 104 -11.06 4.73 -2.05
N LEU A 105 -11.26 4.59 -3.36
CA LEU A 105 -12.61 4.48 -3.94
C LEU A 105 -13.26 3.13 -3.65
N GLU A 106 -12.49 2.06 -3.48
CA GLU A 106 -13.04 0.75 -3.13
C GLU A 106 -13.71 0.77 -1.75
N ASN A 107 -13.26 1.65 -0.88
CA ASN A 107 -13.76 1.74 0.49
C ASN A 107 -14.49 3.05 0.75
N ARG A 108 -15.02 3.67 -0.29
CA ARG A 108 -15.72 4.94 -0.17
C ARG A 108 -17.03 4.82 0.59
N GLU A 109 -17.37 5.88 1.27
CA GLU A 109 -18.70 6.07 1.82
C GLU A 109 -19.40 7.18 1.04
N LEU A 110 -20.58 6.91 0.54
CA LEU A 110 -21.32 7.83 -0.30
C LEU A 110 -22.66 8.13 0.31
N THR A 111 -22.92 9.41 0.53
CA THR A 111 -24.25 9.93 0.86
C THR A 111 -24.75 10.78 -0.31
N PRO A 112 -26.02 11.26 -0.29
CA PRO A 112 -26.52 12.05 -1.42
C PRO A 112 -25.71 13.30 -1.76
N ASP A 113 -24.97 13.84 -0.78
CA ASP A 113 -24.22 15.09 -0.95
C ASP A 113 -22.74 14.99 -0.60
N THR A 114 -22.27 13.81 -0.17
CA THR A 114 -20.91 13.69 0.36
C THR A 114 -20.27 12.39 -0.09
N LEU A 115 -19.04 12.48 -0.53
CA LEU A 115 -18.17 11.34 -0.80
C LEU A 115 -17.01 11.35 0.20
N THR A 116 -16.90 10.30 1.00
CA THR A 116 -15.79 10.16 1.95
C THR A 116 -14.87 9.05 1.47
N VAL A 117 -13.59 9.36 1.33
CA VAL A 117 -12.56 8.41 0.94
C VAL A 117 -11.37 8.51 1.90
N SER A 118 -10.66 7.39 2.06
CA SER A 118 -9.45 7.35 2.89
C SER A 118 -8.32 6.79 2.04
N PHE A 119 -7.27 7.59 1.88
CA PHE A 119 -6.08 7.17 1.16
C PHE A 119 -5.13 6.42 2.10
N PRO A 120 -4.42 5.41 1.59
CA PRO A 120 -3.35 4.80 2.38
C PRO A 120 -2.19 5.77 2.56
N ASP A 121 -1.37 5.55 3.58
CA ASP A 121 -0.07 6.22 3.67
C ASP A 121 0.87 5.51 2.70
N SER A 122 1.53 6.25 1.84
CA SER A 122 2.29 5.70 0.74
C SER A 122 3.70 6.25 0.69
N ALA A 123 4.63 5.41 0.27
CA ALA A 123 6.02 5.78 0.13
C ALA A 123 6.67 5.04 -1.04
N ILE A 124 7.64 5.69 -1.66
CA ILE A 124 8.49 5.09 -2.68
C ILE A 124 9.90 5.03 -2.12
N ILE A 125 10.46 3.83 -2.10
CA ILE A 125 11.83 3.61 -1.65
C ILE A 125 12.72 3.53 -2.89
N SER A 126 13.68 4.43 -3.00
CA SER A 126 14.67 4.41 -4.06
C SER A 126 15.92 3.70 -3.56
N LEU A 127 16.35 2.72 -4.28
CA LEU A 127 17.50 1.88 -3.93
C LEU A 127 18.72 2.20 -4.79
#